data_e31201c2b3a04b27f7c1e00120e219d8
#
_entry.id   e31201c2b3a04b27f7c1e00120e219d8
#
_cell.length_a   1.000
_cell.length_b   1.000
_cell.length_c   1.000
_cell.angle_alpha   90.00
_cell.angle_beta   90.00
_cell.angle_gamma   90.00
#
_symmetry.space_group_name_H-M   'P 1'
#
loop_
_entity.id
_entity.type
_entity.pdbx_description
1 polymer ?
#
loop_
_entity_poly.entity_id
_entity_poly.type
_entity_poly.pdbx_seq_one_letter_code
_entity_poly.pdbx_strand_id
1 'polypeptide(L)'
;MNFQIHLSIANALKDIIEEELSIKVNRPAFFYGSVKPDLFPNIITASHEIKYSKEFIENEVKNLLQESIVNMECSWKFSETLGIIMHYLSDFFCYAHSEFYKGSMWEHYCYEVKHSKYFIKNFRLIIRNIRKADNIYLDLNCFKIYIEQQYENYISKSPSAARDLIYSLKICSTISLSIIASVSNEFHEKKNNKENILLHSA
;
A
#
# COMPACT_ATOMS: atom_id res chain seq x y z
N MET A 1 12.56 2.59 -1.20
CA MET A 1 13.02 1.72 -0.05
C MET A 1 13.79 0.55 -0.61
N ASN A 2 14.59 -0.20 0.22
CA ASN A 2 15.27 -1.36 -0.33
C ASN A 2 14.35 -2.59 -0.43
N PHE A 3 14.77 -3.55 -1.25
CA PHE A 3 14.10 -4.81 -1.53
C PHE A 3 13.58 -5.57 -0.28
N GLN A 4 14.38 -5.64 0.78
CA GLN A 4 13.98 -6.36 2.01
C GLN A 4 12.81 -5.70 2.73
N ILE A 5 12.74 -4.38 2.70
CA ILE A 5 11.63 -3.63 3.31
C ILE A 5 10.36 -3.84 2.50
N HIS A 6 10.40 -3.77 1.17
CA HIS A 6 9.23 -4.04 0.33
C HIS A 6 8.66 -5.43 0.58
N LEU A 7 9.50 -6.47 0.65
CA LEU A 7 9.05 -7.82 1.00
C LEU A 7 8.46 -7.92 2.40
N SER A 8 9.04 -7.21 3.37
CA SER A 8 8.54 -7.21 4.75
C SER A 8 7.20 -6.49 4.88
N ILE A 9 7.03 -5.37 4.16
CA ILE A 9 5.75 -4.66 4.04
C ILE A 9 4.71 -5.58 3.39
N ALA A 10 5.04 -6.21 2.26
CA ALA A 10 4.14 -7.14 1.56
C ALA A 10 3.70 -8.30 2.46
N ASN A 11 4.62 -8.87 3.24
CA ASN A 11 4.26 -9.93 4.18
C ASN A 11 3.28 -9.45 5.27
N ALA A 12 3.52 -8.26 5.81
CA ALA A 12 2.62 -7.66 6.80
C ALA A 12 1.23 -7.36 6.22
N LEU A 13 1.19 -6.78 5.01
CA LEU A 13 -0.06 -6.45 4.33
C LEU A 13 -0.88 -7.71 3.99
N LYS A 14 -0.21 -8.77 3.54
CA LYS A 14 -0.86 -10.08 3.30
C LYS A 14 -1.58 -10.55 4.56
N ASP A 15 -0.90 -10.55 5.71
CA ASP A 15 -1.48 -11.01 6.96
C ASP A 15 -2.67 -10.10 7.39
N ILE A 16 -2.53 -8.78 7.24
CA ILE A 16 -3.60 -7.81 7.54
C ILE A 16 -4.82 -8.04 6.63
N ILE A 17 -4.61 -8.22 5.32
CA ILE A 17 -5.70 -8.46 4.36
C ILE A 17 -6.46 -9.74 4.70
N GLU A 18 -5.73 -10.83 4.96
CA GLU A 18 -6.33 -12.12 5.30
C GLU A 18 -7.08 -12.08 6.64
N GLU A 19 -6.56 -11.36 7.64
CA GLU A 19 -7.21 -11.20 8.94
C GLU A 19 -8.48 -10.31 8.89
N GLU A 20 -8.41 -9.18 8.18
CA GLU A 20 -9.51 -8.18 8.17
C GLU A 20 -10.64 -8.53 7.17
N LEU A 21 -10.30 -9.09 6.01
CA LEU A 21 -11.26 -9.34 4.94
C LEU A 21 -11.55 -10.83 4.71
N SER A 22 -10.78 -11.73 5.29
CA SER A 22 -10.83 -13.18 5.00
C SER A 22 -10.59 -13.52 3.52
N ILE A 23 -9.92 -12.62 2.77
CA ILE A 23 -9.60 -12.77 1.37
C ILE A 23 -8.11 -13.11 1.24
N LYS A 24 -7.80 -14.13 0.44
CA LYS A 24 -6.43 -14.56 0.18
C LYS A 24 -5.86 -13.86 -1.04
N VAL A 25 -4.71 -13.21 -0.87
CA VAL A 25 -3.90 -12.75 -1.99
C VAL A 25 -3.05 -13.91 -2.52
N ASN A 26 -2.80 -13.94 -3.83
CA ASN A 26 -1.83 -14.88 -4.40
C ASN A 26 -0.42 -14.45 -3.94
N ARG A 27 0.09 -15.11 -2.91
CA ARG A 27 1.32 -14.71 -2.20
C ARG A 27 2.53 -14.57 -3.13
N PRO A 28 2.88 -15.55 -4.00
CA PRO A 28 4.00 -15.40 -4.93
C PRO A 28 3.87 -14.17 -5.84
N ALA A 29 2.68 -13.94 -6.39
CA ALA A 29 2.41 -12.81 -7.28
C ALA A 29 2.51 -11.47 -6.53
N PHE A 30 1.94 -11.38 -5.33
CA PHE A 30 1.97 -10.17 -4.51
C PHE A 30 3.39 -9.78 -4.11
N PHE A 31 4.20 -10.77 -3.68
CA PHE A 31 5.60 -10.54 -3.33
C PHE A 31 6.44 -10.18 -4.55
N TYR A 32 6.22 -10.85 -5.68
CA TYR A 32 6.87 -10.51 -6.95
C TYR A 32 6.52 -9.08 -7.37
N GLY A 33 5.24 -8.71 -7.37
CA GLY A 33 4.79 -7.34 -7.68
C GLY A 33 5.42 -6.29 -6.77
N SER A 34 5.55 -6.58 -5.47
CA SER A 34 6.12 -5.64 -4.49
C SER A 34 7.62 -5.34 -4.68
N VAL A 35 8.33 -6.11 -5.49
CA VAL A 35 9.76 -5.90 -5.78
C VAL A 35 10.07 -5.75 -7.27
N LYS A 36 9.09 -6.01 -8.13
CA LYS A 36 9.23 -5.97 -9.58
C LYS A 36 9.76 -4.63 -10.12
N PRO A 37 9.32 -3.44 -9.62
CA PRO A 37 9.86 -2.17 -10.08
C PRO A 37 11.37 -2.03 -9.88
N ASP A 38 11.90 -2.51 -8.76
CA ASP A 38 13.35 -2.48 -8.47
C ASP A 38 14.14 -3.50 -9.33
N LEU A 39 13.55 -4.67 -9.57
CA LEU A 39 14.22 -5.73 -10.32
C LEU A 39 14.24 -5.48 -11.83
N PHE A 40 13.22 -4.81 -12.35
CA PHE A 40 13.01 -4.63 -13.78
C PHE A 40 12.69 -3.17 -14.13
N PRO A 41 13.59 -2.21 -13.83
CA PRO A 41 13.33 -0.78 -14.06
C PRO A 41 13.12 -0.44 -15.55
N ASN A 42 13.59 -1.28 -16.47
CA ASN A 42 13.37 -1.11 -17.91
C ASN A 42 11.96 -1.54 -18.37
N ILE A 43 11.25 -2.33 -17.58
CA ILE A 43 9.87 -2.78 -17.88
C ILE A 43 8.87 -1.84 -17.26
N ILE A 44 9.13 -1.39 -16.03
CA ILE A 44 8.31 -0.41 -15.33
C ILE A 44 9.12 0.88 -15.25
N THR A 45 8.88 1.80 -16.18
CA THR A 45 9.68 3.02 -16.34
C THR A 45 9.23 4.17 -15.44
N ALA A 46 8.25 3.95 -14.57
CA ALA A 46 7.78 4.97 -13.65
C ALA A 46 8.85 5.28 -12.58
N SER A 47 9.08 6.55 -12.29
CA SER A 47 9.98 7.00 -11.24
C SER A 47 9.44 6.62 -9.87
N HIS A 48 10.30 6.41 -8.86
CA HIS A 48 9.91 6.15 -7.47
C HIS A 48 9.45 7.43 -6.73
N GLU A 49 9.58 8.61 -7.37
CA GLU A 49 9.09 9.87 -6.81
C GLU A 49 7.59 10.06 -7.14
N ILE A 50 6.80 10.46 -6.15
CA ILE A 50 5.34 10.66 -6.29
C ILE A 50 4.98 11.58 -7.46
N LYS A 51 5.76 12.63 -7.69
CA LYS A 51 5.54 13.62 -8.75
C LYS A 51 5.44 13.01 -10.15
N TYR A 52 6.18 11.94 -10.42
CA TYR A 52 6.30 11.34 -11.76
C TYR A 52 5.51 10.05 -11.92
N SER A 53 5.13 9.40 -10.84
CA SER A 53 4.47 8.08 -10.86
C SER A 53 3.05 8.08 -10.31
N LYS A 54 2.55 9.21 -9.80
CA LYS A 54 1.19 9.32 -9.26
C LYS A 54 0.14 8.89 -10.27
N GLU A 55 0.20 9.43 -11.51
CA GLU A 55 -0.76 9.08 -12.57
C GLU A 55 -0.70 7.60 -12.96
N PHE A 56 0.51 7.02 -13.01
CA PHE A 56 0.68 5.58 -13.24
C PHE A 56 -0.06 4.77 -12.17
N ILE A 57 0.14 5.09 -10.89
CA ILE A 57 -0.51 4.39 -9.78
C ILE A 57 -2.02 4.59 -9.78
N GLU A 58 -2.51 5.78 -10.10
CA GLU A 58 -3.94 6.05 -10.25
C GLU A 58 -4.58 5.17 -11.31
N ASN A 59 -3.90 4.99 -12.45
CA ASN A 59 -4.36 4.12 -13.52
C ASN A 59 -4.35 2.64 -13.09
N GLU A 60 -3.32 2.17 -12.39
CA GLU A 60 -3.28 0.80 -11.88
C GLU A 60 -4.38 0.54 -10.82
N VAL A 61 -4.64 1.49 -9.94
CA VAL A 61 -5.78 1.41 -9.00
C VAL A 61 -7.10 1.36 -9.75
N LYS A 62 -7.29 2.21 -10.76
CA LYS A 62 -8.50 2.20 -11.60
C LYS A 62 -8.70 0.85 -12.29
N ASN A 63 -7.62 0.24 -12.79
CA ASN A 63 -7.68 -1.08 -13.42
C ASN A 63 -8.10 -2.16 -12.40
N LEU A 64 -7.54 -2.14 -11.19
CA LEU A 64 -7.94 -3.09 -10.13
C LEU A 64 -9.39 -2.92 -9.68
N LEU A 65 -9.90 -1.69 -9.62
CA LEU A 65 -11.29 -1.41 -9.25
C LEU A 65 -12.32 -1.91 -10.29
N GLN A 66 -11.88 -2.29 -11.49
CA GLN A 66 -12.70 -2.92 -12.54
C GLN A 66 -12.67 -4.46 -12.50
N GLU A 67 -11.78 -5.04 -11.69
CA GLU A 67 -11.68 -6.50 -11.50
C GLU A 67 -12.72 -6.97 -10.48
N SER A 68 -12.91 -8.29 -10.39
CA SER A 68 -13.75 -8.91 -9.37
C SER A 68 -12.98 -10.02 -8.66
N ILE A 69 -13.19 -10.15 -7.35
CA ILE A 69 -12.63 -11.23 -6.56
C ILE A 69 -13.67 -12.34 -6.44
N VAL A 70 -13.27 -13.54 -6.84
CA VAL A 70 -14.14 -14.73 -6.84
C VAL A 70 -13.60 -15.74 -5.82
N ASN A 71 -14.49 -16.40 -5.10
CA ASN A 71 -14.17 -17.43 -4.10
C ASN A 71 -13.18 -16.95 -3.01
N MET A 72 -13.23 -15.67 -2.65
CA MET A 72 -12.37 -15.07 -1.62
C MET A 72 -10.87 -15.19 -1.92
N GLU A 73 -10.49 -15.30 -3.21
CA GLU A 73 -9.10 -15.40 -3.65
C GLU A 73 -8.81 -14.40 -4.77
N CYS A 74 -7.72 -13.65 -4.61
CA CYS A 74 -7.22 -12.75 -5.65
C CYS A 74 -6.48 -13.54 -6.74
N SER A 75 -6.72 -13.20 -8.01
CA SER A 75 -6.00 -13.76 -9.13
C SER A 75 -4.49 -13.43 -9.06
N TRP A 76 -3.67 -14.14 -9.84
CA TRP A 76 -2.24 -13.83 -10.00
C TRP A 76 -2.04 -12.38 -10.43
N LYS A 77 -2.72 -11.98 -11.53
CA LYS A 77 -2.60 -10.63 -12.10
C LYS A 77 -3.01 -9.54 -11.10
N PHE A 78 -4.15 -9.73 -10.42
CA PHE A 78 -4.62 -8.81 -9.38
C PHE A 78 -3.57 -8.63 -8.28
N SER A 79 -3.06 -9.74 -7.74
CA SER A 79 -2.09 -9.72 -6.64
C SER A 79 -0.76 -9.11 -7.06
N GLU A 80 -0.27 -9.39 -8.28
CA GLU A 80 0.93 -8.76 -8.83
C GLU A 80 0.76 -7.25 -8.96
N THR A 81 -0.34 -6.79 -9.57
CA THR A 81 -0.63 -5.36 -9.73
C THR A 81 -0.79 -4.67 -8.37
N LEU A 82 -1.48 -5.30 -7.43
CA LEU A 82 -1.58 -4.78 -6.07
C LEU A 82 -0.19 -4.65 -5.42
N GLY A 83 0.69 -5.63 -5.61
CA GLY A 83 2.08 -5.57 -5.14
C GLY A 83 2.85 -4.40 -5.73
N ILE A 84 2.71 -4.12 -7.04
CA ILE A 84 3.33 -2.96 -7.70
C ILE A 84 2.81 -1.65 -7.11
N ILE A 85 1.51 -1.52 -6.90
CA ILE A 85 0.92 -0.34 -6.25
C ILE A 85 1.51 -0.16 -4.85
N MET A 86 1.59 -1.22 -4.05
CA MET A 86 2.14 -1.15 -2.68
C MET A 86 3.63 -0.77 -2.66
N HIS A 87 4.42 -1.22 -3.65
CA HIS A 87 5.81 -0.78 -3.83
C HIS A 87 5.90 0.74 -3.95
N TYR A 88 5.23 1.32 -4.94
CA TYR A 88 5.27 2.76 -5.18
C TYR A 88 4.70 3.56 -4.01
N LEU A 89 3.57 3.13 -3.44
CA LEU A 89 2.99 3.81 -2.28
C LEU A 89 3.94 3.80 -1.08
N SER A 90 4.68 2.73 -0.85
CA SER A 90 5.66 2.71 0.23
C SER A 90 6.83 3.66 -0.04
N ASP A 91 7.26 3.79 -1.30
CA ASP A 91 8.35 4.70 -1.69
C ASP A 91 7.93 6.17 -1.65
N PHE A 92 6.69 6.52 -1.94
CA PHE A 92 6.19 7.90 -1.78
C PHE A 92 6.34 8.41 -0.34
N PHE A 93 6.32 7.52 0.64
CA PHE A 93 6.52 7.84 2.05
C PHE A 93 7.91 7.42 2.56
N CYS A 94 8.90 7.45 1.69
CA CYS A 94 10.32 7.30 2.01
C CYS A 94 11.06 8.60 1.69
N TYR A 95 11.64 9.26 2.69
CA TYR A 95 12.31 10.55 2.50
C TYR A 95 13.39 10.51 1.43
N ALA A 96 14.12 9.40 1.29
CA ALA A 96 15.15 9.26 0.27
C ALA A 96 14.60 9.27 -1.18
N HIS A 97 13.30 9.04 -1.37
CA HIS A 97 12.60 9.11 -2.67
C HIS A 97 11.81 10.42 -2.85
N SER A 98 11.88 11.35 -1.90
CA SER A 98 11.19 12.65 -1.99
C SER A 98 11.98 13.68 -2.77
N GLU A 99 11.29 14.64 -3.40
CA GLU A 99 11.90 15.80 -4.05
C GLU A 99 12.73 16.69 -3.11
N PHE A 100 12.55 16.54 -1.81
CA PHE A 100 13.29 17.28 -0.77
C PHE A 100 14.61 16.62 -0.41
N TYR A 101 14.85 15.39 -0.87
CA TYR A 101 16.11 14.70 -0.61
C TYR A 101 17.26 15.30 -1.45
N LYS A 102 18.31 15.75 -0.79
CA LYS A 102 19.48 16.38 -1.43
C LYS A 102 20.77 15.57 -1.29
N GLY A 103 20.66 14.34 -0.77
CA GLY A 103 21.80 13.46 -0.57
C GLY A 103 22.32 12.86 -1.87
N SER A 104 23.59 12.46 -1.86
CA SER A 104 24.23 11.66 -2.91
C SER A 104 23.65 10.24 -2.97
N MET A 105 23.95 9.50 -4.03
CA MET A 105 23.58 8.07 -4.15
C MET A 105 24.11 7.22 -2.98
N TRP A 106 25.29 7.54 -2.46
CA TRP A 106 25.83 6.86 -1.29
C TRP A 106 25.05 7.17 -0.01
N GLU A 107 24.67 8.41 0.21
CA GLU A 107 23.85 8.82 1.34
C GLU A 107 22.44 8.21 1.25
N HIS A 108 21.87 8.12 0.04
CA HIS A 108 20.63 7.40 -0.22
C HIS A 108 20.74 5.93 0.22
N TYR A 109 21.76 5.22 -0.23
CA TYR A 109 22.01 3.84 0.18
C TYR A 109 22.17 3.71 1.70
N CYS A 110 22.97 4.59 2.33
CA CYS A 110 23.13 4.60 3.78
C CYS A 110 21.83 4.87 4.52
N TYR A 111 20.96 5.72 3.97
CA TYR A 111 19.63 5.98 4.52
C TYR A 111 18.77 4.70 4.50
N GLU A 112 18.72 4.01 3.39
CA GLU A 112 17.96 2.76 3.25
C GLU A 112 18.47 1.63 4.15
N VAL A 113 19.79 1.53 4.35
CA VAL A 113 20.37 0.57 5.28
C VAL A 113 19.96 0.87 6.74
N LYS A 114 19.97 2.15 7.15
CA LYS A 114 19.47 2.57 8.47
C LYS A 114 17.99 2.27 8.62
N HIS A 115 17.22 2.52 7.58
CA HIS A 115 15.79 2.26 7.50
C HIS A 115 15.49 0.77 7.72
N SER A 116 16.21 -0.12 7.04
CA SER A 116 16.08 -1.57 7.20
C SER A 116 16.39 -2.05 8.62
N LYS A 117 17.49 -1.56 9.20
CA LYS A 117 17.88 -1.89 10.59
C LYS A 117 16.80 -1.45 11.59
N TYR A 118 16.26 -0.24 11.40
CA TYR A 118 15.18 0.27 12.24
C TYR A 118 13.91 -0.59 12.11
N PHE A 119 13.54 -0.95 10.89
CA PHE A 119 12.37 -1.78 10.60
C PHE A 119 12.47 -3.15 11.30
N ILE A 120 13.55 -3.88 11.07
CA ILE A 120 13.77 -5.21 11.68
C ILE A 120 13.64 -5.13 13.22
N LYS A 121 14.24 -4.11 13.83
CA LYS A 121 14.21 -3.93 15.28
C LYS A 121 12.81 -3.63 15.83
N ASN A 122 12.00 -2.86 15.09
CA ASN A 122 10.74 -2.30 15.60
C ASN A 122 9.49 -2.89 14.90
N PHE A 123 9.65 -3.88 14.02
CA PHE A 123 8.59 -4.42 13.16
C PHE A 123 7.30 -4.77 13.92
N ARG A 124 7.41 -5.55 14.99
CA ARG A 124 6.24 -5.99 15.78
C ARG A 124 5.46 -4.81 16.39
N LEU A 125 6.18 -3.80 16.87
CA LEU A 125 5.57 -2.60 17.46
C LEU A 125 4.85 -1.78 16.40
N ILE A 126 5.47 -1.62 15.23
CA ILE A 126 4.91 -0.85 14.11
C ILE A 126 3.64 -1.52 13.60
N ILE A 127 3.66 -2.82 13.32
CA ILE A 127 2.49 -3.58 12.83
C ILE A 127 1.35 -3.54 13.84
N ARG A 128 1.62 -3.70 15.13
CA ARG A 128 0.58 -3.63 16.18
C ARG A 128 -0.15 -2.28 16.20
N ASN A 129 0.55 -1.19 15.90
CA ASN A 129 -0.04 0.15 15.87
C ASN A 129 -0.84 0.42 14.59
N ILE A 130 -0.55 -0.28 13.48
CA ILE A 130 -1.17 -0.07 12.16
C ILE A 130 -2.47 -0.86 12.01
N ARG A 131 -2.64 -2.00 12.69
CA ARG A 131 -3.89 -2.80 12.69
C ARG A 131 -5.15 -2.03 13.10
N LYS A 132 -5.04 -0.77 13.47
CA LYS A 132 -6.14 0.16 13.73
C LYS A 132 -6.32 1.18 12.61
N ALA A 133 -5.92 0.85 11.39
CA ALA A 133 -6.07 1.75 10.25
C ALA A 133 -7.57 2.03 10.00
N ASP A 134 -7.87 3.29 9.70
CA ASP A 134 -9.23 3.72 9.38
C ASP A 134 -9.73 2.97 8.14
N ASN A 135 -10.92 2.36 8.22
CA ASN A 135 -11.57 1.74 7.07
C ASN A 135 -12.03 2.84 6.11
N ILE A 136 -11.27 3.07 5.07
CA ILE A 136 -11.64 4.02 4.02
C ILE A 136 -12.08 3.19 2.80
N TYR A 137 -13.36 3.29 2.47
CA TYR A 137 -13.87 2.76 1.20
C TYR A 137 -13.56 3.77 0.11
N LEU A 138 -12.64 3.42 -0.79
CA LEU A 138 -12.15 4.32 -1.80
C LEU A 138 -12.92 4.13 -3.12
N ASP A 139 -13.57 5.20 -3.57
CA ASP A 139 -13.59 5.48 -4.98
C ASP A 139 -12.25 6.12 -5.41
N LEU A 140 -12.03 6.27 -6.72
CA LEU A 140 -10.77 6.82 -7.24
C LEU A 140 -10.50 8.27 -6.79
N ASN A 141 -11.54 9.07 -6.57
CA ASN A 141 -11.40 10.45 -6.11
C ASN A 141 -10.98 10.50 -4.63
N CYS A 142 -11.60 9.67 -3.79
CA CYS A 142 -11.21 9.52 -2.40
C CYS A 142 -9.76 9.05 -2.27
N PHE A 143 -9.32 8.12 -3.13
CA PHE A 143 -7.92 7.68 -3.18
C PHE A 143 -6.96 8.86 -3.40
N LYS A 144 -7.21 9.69 -4.43
CA LYS A 144 -6.36 10.84 -4.76
C LYS A 144 -6.24 11.80 -3.60
N ILE A 145 -7.38 12.23 -3.06
CA ILE A 145 -7.45 13.18 -1.95
C ILE A 145 -6.73 12.61 -0.72
N TYR A 146 -6.95 11.34 -0.42
CA TYR A 146 -6.33 10.69 0.74
C TYR A 146 -4.80 10.66 0.62
N ILE A 147 -4.25 10.24 -0.54
CA ILE A 147 -2.81 10.21 -0.75
C ILE A 147 -2.20 11.61 -0.64
N GLU A 148 -2.82 12.62 -1.24
CA GLU A 148 -2.34 14.00 -1.17
C GLU A 148 -2.30 14.51 0.27
N GLN A 149 -3.39 14.38 1.02
CA GLN A 149 -3.46 14.79 2.41
C GLN A 149 -2.43 14.08 3.29
N GLN A 150 -2.27 12.75 3.10
CA GLN A 150 -1.27 12.00 3.86
C GLN A 150 0.15 12.41 3.48
N TYR A 151 0.42 12.71 2.22
CA TYR A 151 1.73 13.16 1.76
C TYR A 151 2.08 14.55 2.33
N GLU A 152 1.16 15.49 2.30
CA GLU A 152 1.32 16.82 2.94
C GLU A 152 1.63 16.69 4.44
N ASN A 153 0.87 15.86 5.15
CA ASN A 153 1.13 15.56 6.56
C ASN A 153 2.49 14.89 6.80
N TYR A 154 2.91 14.06 5.86
CA TYR A 154 4.20 13.37 5.92
C TYR A 154 5.37 14.35 5.74
N ILE A 155 5.36 15.19 4.70
CA ILE A 155 6.45 16.13 4.41
C ILE A 155 6.54 17.29 5.41
N SER A 156 5.44 17.63 6.10
CA SER A 156 5.42 18.69 7.12
C SER A 156 6.26 18.37 8.38
N LYS A 157 6.71 17.12 8.54
CA LYS A 157 7.45 16.64 9.72
C LYS A 157 8.90 16.34 9.38
N SER A 158 9.79 16.40 10.38
CA SER A 158 11.20 16.08 10.20
C SER A 158 11.43 14.63 9.72
N PRO A 159 12.36 14.37 8.79
CA PRO A 159 12.67 13.03 8.28
C PRO A 159 13.11 12.05 9.37
N SER A 160 12.58 10.83 9.32
CA SER A 160 13.04 9.72 10.16
C SER A 160 12.58 8.37 9.63
N ALA A 161 13.38 7.32 9.84
CA ALA A 161 13.04 5.96 9.47
C ALA A 161 11.73 5.46 10.13
N ALA A 162 11.45 5.91 11.36
CA ALA A 162 10.21 5.58 12.06
C ALA A 162 8.98 6.15 11.34
N ARG A 163 9.06 7.42 10.96
CA ARG A 163 7.99 8.11 10.25
C ARG A 163 7.73 7.49 8.89
N ASP A 164 8.79 7.26 8.12
CA ASP A 164 8.69 6.67 6.79
C ASP A 164 7.95 5.33 6.86
N LEU A 165 8.36 4.44 7.77
CA LEU A 165 7.75 3.12 7.90
C LEU A 165 6.31 3.17 8.42
N ILE A 166 6.01 4.05 9.37
CA ILE A 166 4.64 4.19 9.90
C ILE A 166 3.70 4.68 8.79
N TYR A 167 4.11 5.72 8.03
CA TYR A 167 3.28 6.22 6.93
C TYR A 167 3.16 5.20 5.81
N SER A 168 4.26 4.59 5.36
CA SER A 168 4.23 3.57 4.30
C SER A 168 3.28 2.42 4.64
N LEU A 169 3.41 1.84 5.83
CA LEU A 169 2.55 0.73 6.24
C LEU A 169 1.10 1.15 6.43
N LYS A 170 0.84 2.32 7.04
CA LYS A 170 -0.53 2.83 7.21
C LYS A 170 -1.20 3.04 5.85
N ILE A 171 -0.52 3.72 4.93
CA ILE A 171 -1.06 4.01 3.60
C ILE A 171 -1.28 2.72 2.80
N CYS A 172 -0.28 1.84 2.75
CA CYS A 172 -0.38 0.58 2.04
C CYS A 172 -1.50 -0.30 2.62
N SER A 173 -1.65 -0.37 3.95
CA SER A 173 -2.74 -1.11 4.59
C SER A 173 -4.11 -0.53 4.24
N THR A 174 -4.31 0.78 4.42
CA THR A 174 -5.57 1.44 4.11
C THR A 174 -5.96 1.25 2.65
N ILE A 175 -5.03 1.47 1.72
CA ILE A 175 -5.30 1.38 0.28
C ILE A 175 -5.55 -0.06 -0.17
N SER A 176 -4.74 -1.03 0.28
CA SER A 176 -4.93 -2.44 -0.10
C SER A 176 -6.26 -2.99 0.40
N LEU A 177 -6.63 -2.72 1.65
CA LEU A 177 -7.93 -3.11 2.21
C LEU A 177 -9.08 -2.47 1.44
N SER A 178 -8.97 -1.18 1.11
CA SER A 178 -10.03 -0.46 0.39
C SER A 178 -10.22 -0.98 -1.03
N ILE A 179 -9.14 -1.23 -1.78
CA ILE A 179 -9.22 -1.81 -3.14
C ILE A 179 -9.89 -3.18 -3.09
N ILE A 180 -9.41 -4.06 -2.22
CA ILE A 180 -9.93 -5.44 -2.12
C ILE A 180 -11.40 -5.45 -1.67
N ALA A 181 -11.76 -4.63 -0.67
CA ALA A 181 -13.14 -4.52 -0.21
C ALA A 181 -14.08 -4.00 -1.32
N SER A 182 -13.62 -3.03 -2.12
CA SER A 182 -14.43 -2.44 -3.19
C SER A 182 -14.76 -3.42 -4.33
N VAL A 183 -13.90 -4.43 -4.56
CA VAL A 183 -14.07 -5.41 -5.64
C VAL A 183 -14.56 -6.79 -5.16
N SER A 184 -14.82 -6.94 -3.86
CA SER A 184 -15.33 -8.17 -3.27
C SER A 184 -16.84 -8.22 -3.29
N ASN A 185 -17.43 -9.15 -4.03
CA ASN A 185 -18.90 -9.31 -4.12
C ASN A 185 -19.55 -9.60 -2.76
N GLU A 186 -18.91 -10.38 -1.89
CA GLU A 186 -19.45 -10.66 -0.56
C GLU A 186 -19.53 -9.41 0.34
N PHE A 187 -18.66 -8.45 0.10
CA PHE A 187 -18.67 -7.20 0.85
C PHE A 187 -19.87 -6.34 0.47
N HIS A 188 -20.23 -6.30 -0.82
CA HIS A 188 -21.42 -5.60 -1.30
C HIS A 188 -22.72 -6.25 -0.77
N GLU A 189 -22.78 -7.58 -0.71
CA GLU A 189 -23.94 -8.30 -0.16
C GLU A 189 -24.11 -8.04 1.35
N LYS A 190 -23.03 -8.07 2.13
CA LYS A 190 -23.08 -7.78 3.58
C LYS A 190 -23.49 -6.34 3.87
N LYS A 191 -23.07 -5.38 3.05
CA LYS A 191 -23.44 -3.98 3.17
C LYS A 191 -24.94 -3.81 2.87
N ASN A 192 -25.43 -4.36 1.76
CA ASN A 192 -26.84 -4.29 1.38
C ASN A 192 -27.75 -4.93 2.42
N ASN A 193 -27.34 -6.06 3.02
CA ASN A 193 -28.12 -6.72 4.07
C ASN A 193 -28.15 -5.90 5.37
N LYS A 194 -27.05 -5.22 5.76
CA LYS A 194 -27.06 -4.32 6.93
C LYS A 194 -27.95 -3.09 6.72
N GLU A 195 -27.91 -2.48 5.55
CA GLU A 195 -28.77 -1.34 5.21
C GLU A 195 -30.24 -1.72 5.19
N ASN A 196 -30.59 -2.90 4.66
CA ASN A 196 -31.95 -3.43 4.68
C ASN A 196 -32.47 -3.73 6.11
N ILE A 197 -31.62 -4.25 7.00
CA ILE A 197 -32.00 -4.52 8.40
C ILE A 197 -32.27 -3.19 9.15
N LEU A 198 -31.47 -2.15 8.91
CA LEU A 198 -31.68 -0.84 9.52
C LEU A 198 -32.94 -0.13 9.00
N LEU A 199 -33.31 -0.32 7.73
CA LEU A 199 -34.54 0.23 7.15
C LEU A 199 -35.82 -0.47 7.63
N HIS A 200 -35.72 -1.74 8.06
CA HIS A 200 -36.88 -2.51 8.58
C HIS A 200 -36.97 -2.46 10.12
N SER A 201 -36.03 -1.79 10.81
CA SER A 201 -36.02 -1.63 12.26
C SER A 201 -36.36 -0.20 12.72
N ALA A 202 -36.72 0.69 11.81
CA ALA A 202 -37.17 2.06 12.01
C ALA A 202 -38.63 2.21 11.62
#